data_dd8a8cef681a49b0a5af16de13de0242
#
_entry.id   dd8a8cef681a49b0a5af16de13de0242
#
_cell.length_a   1.000
_cell.length_b   1.000
_cell.length_c   1.000
_cell.angle_alpha   90.00
_cell.angle_beta   90.00
_cell.angle_gamma   90.00
#
_symmetry.space_group_name_H-M   'P 1'
#
loop_
_entity.id
_entity.type
_entity.pdbx_description
1 polymer ?
#
loop_
_entity_poly.entity_id
_entity_poly.type
_entity_poly.pdbx_seq_one_letter_code
_entity_poly.pdbx_strand_id
1 'polypeptide(L)'
;MPRLTDSTDYAFAQAHFAPEKLWEFFDGDRASLNIAHECIDRHATDAARIAVRVAHADGRDEAVTFRDVADASARFAHWLARRGIGPGERVAIMLDPSHAFYAAMFGAMKRGAVAVPLFTLFGPEGVRLRVADCAPRVLLTTAEKAEAASGIPGVEVVVADDAWWAELATLPTGWEVATRADDMALFQYTSGTTRELPAAVKHTHRSIVVLMLAALYGTGIRPGDVFFCPSSPAWGHGLAHGTLAPLALGVTTGTYAGRFDPVRLMQALQEYRITNLSAAATHYRMMRTSGEAHRFRFAISKLSFTGEPIDAETLRFIDATFGVPACSMYGTTEVGVVLVNYPGAADFQVKPGSLGKPVPGLRVEVQRADGTPCAAGEIGEIKLFRRGEWVPTKDLGKVDEDGYFHHAGRADDVIISAGWTMSAVEIEDVLLQHPDVKEAAAIGVPDAVRGQVVKAFIVSPRAADDAFAKELQDFTRMRLSQHEYPRQVAFTAELPKTPAGKINRKLLRDAEATSAPARH
;
A
#
# COMPACT_ATOMS: atom_id res chain seq x y z
N MET A 1 -4.37 22.08 25.08
CA MET A 1 -5.27 21.05 24.54
C MET A 1 -4.48 19.75 24.35
N PRO A 2 -5.07 18.57 24.53
CA PRO A 2 -4.35 17.32 24.30
C PRO A 2 -3.88 17.20 22.84
N ARG A 3 -2.69 16.62 22.65
CA ARG A 3 -2.16 16.29 21.31
C ARG A 3 -2.82 15.02 20.80
N LEU A 4 -2.93 14.87 19.47
CA LEU A 4 -3.52 13.66 18.88
C LEU A 4 -2.68 12.39 19.13
N THR A 5 -1.43 12.53 19.58
CA THR A 5 -0.54 11.42 19.97
C THR A 5 -0.65 11.02 21.44
N ASP A 6 -1.40 11.74 22.28
CA ASP A 6 -1.44 11.51 23.73
C ASP A 6 -2.19 10.21 24.09
N SER A 7 -3.08 9.71 23.22
CA SER A 7 -3.73 8.41 23.38
C SER A 7 -3.91 7.70 22.04
N THR A 8 -4.02 6.37 22.09
CA THR A 8 -4.44 5.51 20.96
C THR A 8 -5.94 5.23 20.97
N ASP A 9 -6.66 5.58 22.06
CA ASP A 9 -8.06 5.20 22.23
C ASP A 9 -8.97 5.79 21.15
N TYR A 10 -9.94 4.98 20.72
CA TYR A 10 -10.92 5.38 19.73
C TYR A 10 -11.78 6.55 20.18
N ALA A 11 -12.29 6.49 21.43
CA ALA A 11 -13.09 7.57 22.00
C ALA A 11 -12.30 8.88 22.10
N PHE A 12 -11.01 8.81 22.47
CA PHE A 12 -10.14 9.98 22.49
C PHE A 12 -9.99 10.57 21.06
N ALA A 13 -9.74 9.74 20.07
CA ALA A 13 -9.61 10.15 18.68
C ALA A 13 -10.86 10.88 18.18
N GLN A 14 -12.06 10.31 18.44
CA GLN A 14 -13.33 10.92 18.02
C GLN A 14 -13.63 12.25 18.76
N ALA A 15 -13.29 12.34 20.04
CA ALA A 15 -13.57 13.54 20.85
C ALA A 15 -12.61 14.70 20.60
N HIS A 16 -11.36 14.42 20.23
CA HIS A 16 -10.31 15.45 20.19
C HIS A 16 -9.79 15.75 18.78
N PHE A 17 -10.23 15.01 17.76
CA PHE A 17 -9.80 15.28 16.39
C PHE A 17 -10.36 16.60 15.88
N ALA A 18 -9.46 17.39 15.29
CA ALA A 18 -9.78 18.52 14.43
C ALA A 18 -8.72 18.58 13.32
N PRO A 19 -9.09 18.86 12.05
CA PRO A 19 -8.13 18.91 10.95
C PRO A 19 -6.96 19.86 11.15
N GLU A 20 -7.18 20.94 11.90
CA GLU A 20 -6.16 21.94 12.23
C GLU A 20 -5.04 21.36 13.09
N LYS A 21 -5.36 20.40 13.97
CA LYS A 21 -4.38 19.73 14.84
C LYS A 21 -3.37 18.89 14.08
N LEU A 22 -3.65 18.51 12.83
CA LEU A 22 -2.68 17.82 12.00
C LEU A 22 -1.48 18.69 11.65
N TRP A 23 -1.65 20.01 11.63
CA TRP A 23 -0.56 20.95 11.40
C TRP A 23 0.37 21.11 12.61
N GLU A 24 -0.10 20.77 13.82
CA GLU A 24 0.73 20.80 15.03
C GLU A 24 1.89 19.80 15.01
N PHE A 25 1.88 18.86 14.05
CA PHE A 25 2.97 17.91 13.85
C PHE A 25 4.14 18.46 13.03
N PHE A 26 4.04 19.65 12.47
CA PHE A 26 5.00 20.20 11.52
C PHE A 26 5.55 21.55 11.98
N ASP A 27 6.79 21.83 11.60
CA ASP A 27 7.40 23.15 11.80
C ASP A 27 6.89 24.14 10.76
N GLY A 28 6.56 23.64 9.54
CA GLY A 28 5.97 24.43 8.47
C GLY A 28 4.47 24.70 8.66
N ASP A 29 3.93 25.52 7.76
CA ASP A 29 2.53 25.94 7.78
C ASP A 29 1.84 25.76 6.41
N ARG A 30 0.64 26.36 6.26
CA ARG A 30 -0.15 26.29 5.02
C ARG A 30 0.50 27.00 3.82
N ALA A 31 1.45 27.89 4.06
CA ALA A 31 2.17 28.63 3.02
C ALA A 31 3.51 28.00 2.69
N SER A 32 4.25 27.56 3.70
CA SER A 32 5.61 27.05 3.60
C SER A 32 5.74 25.70 4.29
N LEU A 33 6.10 24.67 3.54
CA LEU A 33 6.27 23.30 4.04
C LEU A 33 7.25 22.55 3.15
N ASN A 34 8.15 21.76 3.75
CA ASN A 34 9.04 20.86 3.01
C ASN A 34 9.06 19.47 3.65
N ILE A 35 8.65 18.45 2.91
CA ILE A 35 8.59 17.06 3.42
C ILE A 35 9.96 16.58 3.93
N ALA A 36 11.06 16.94 3.27
CA ALA A 36 12.40 16.51 3.71
C ALA A 36 12.79 17.14 5.06
N HIS A 37 12.48 18.42 5.27
CA HIS A 37 12.67 19.06 6.57
C HIS A 37 11.84 18.38 7.64
N GLU A 38 10.56 18.18 7.38
CA GLU A 38 9.61 17.61 8.34
C GLU A 38 9.89 16.16 8.71
N CYS A 39 10.40 15.38 7.75
CA CYS A 39 10.73 13.97 7.98
C CYS A 39 12.14 13.76 8.55
N ILE A 40 13.10 14.64 8.22
CA ILE A 40 14.52 14.38 8.44
C ILE A 40 15.19 15.49 9.26
N ASP A 41 15.26 16.74 8.75
CA ASP A 41 16.16 17.74 9.31
C ASP A 41 15.84 18.10 10.76
N ARG A 42 14.58 18.31 11.05
CA ARG A 42 14.12 18.66 12.41
C ARG A 42 14.40 17.55 13.45
N HIS A 43 14.61 16.31 13.00
CA HIS A 43 14.91 15.16 13.85
C HIS A 43 16.41 14.83 13.92
N ALA A 44 17.26 15.53 13.17
CA ALA A 44 18.69 15.26 13.04
C ALA A 44 19.56 15.89 14.16
N THR A 45 18.95 16.42 15.22
CA THR A 45 19.69 17.02 16.34
C THR A 45 20.48 16.00 17.15
N ASP A 46 19.93 14.80 17.32
CA ASP A 46 20.62 13.65 17.92
C ASP A 46 21.29 12.84 16.81
N ALA A 47 22.62 12.87 16.76
CA ALA A 47 23.40 12.20 15.73
C ALA A 47 23.31 10.65 15.78
N ALA A 48 22.95 10.07 16.94
CA ALA A 48 22.85 8.63 17.12
C ALA A 48 21.45 8.08 16.81
N ARG A 49 20.45 8.95 16.65
CA ARG A 49 19.06 8.54 16.43
C ARG A 49 18.87 7.94 15.05
N ILE A 50 18.52 6.66 15.01
CA ILE A 50 18.28 5.92 13.77
C ILE A 50 16.97 6.39 13.12
N ALA A 51 17.04 6.77 11.85
CA ALA A 51 15.88 7.07 11.01
C ALA A 51 15.35 5.80 10.35
N VAL A 52 16.24 5.04 9.69
CA VAL A 52 15.87 3.89 8.89
C VAL A 52 16.76 2.69 9.20
N ARG A 53 16.14 1.51 9.32
CA ARG A 53 16.80 0.21 9.28
C ARG A 53 16.40 -0.52 8.00
N VAL A 54 17.38 -1.02 7.26
CA VAL A 54 17.14 -1.77 6.04
C VAL A 54 17.59 -3.22 6.23
N ALA A 55 16.65 -4.14 6.13
CA ALA A 55 16.95 -5.58 6.09
C ALA A 55 17.14 -6.00 4.63
N HIS A 56 18.36 -6.29 4.22
CA HIS A 56 18.65 -6.75 2.88
C HIS A 56 18.42 -8.26 2.74
N ALA A 57 17.95 -8.69 1.58
CA ALA A 57 17.71 -10.09 1.25
C ALA A 57 18.99 -10.96 1.30
N ASP A 58 20.16 -10.35 1.11
CA ASP A 58 21.48 -11.02 1.19
C ASP A 58 21.99 -11.21 2.63
N GLY A 59 21.20 -10.83 3.64
CA GLY A 59 21.54 -10.96 5.04
C GLY A 59 22.23 -9.74 5.67
N ARG A 60 22.57 -8.71 4.89
CA ARG A 60 23.10 -7.45 5.43
C ARG A 60 22.00 -6.66 6.15
N ASP A 61 22.43 -5.93 7.17
CA ASP A 61 21.64 -4.93 7.88
C ASP A 61 22.28 -3.55 7.71
N GLU A 62 21.46 -2.57 7.39
CA GLU A 62 21.89 -1.18 7.29
C GLU A 62 21.10 -0.33 8.27
N ALA A 63 21.78 0.51 9.03
CA ALA A 63 21.16 1.47 9.94
C ALA A 63 21.64 2.87 9.58
N VAL A 64 20.69 3.74 9.22
CA VAL A 64 20.97 5.11 8.78
C VAL A 64 20.34 6.05 9.78
N THR A 65 21.14 6.97 10.33
CA THR A 65 20.64 7.97 11.30
C THR A 65 19.93 9.12 10.60
N PHE A 66 19.11 9.88 11.35
CA PHE A 66 18.54 11.12 10.82
C PHE A 66 19.63 12.09 10.35
N ARG A 67 20.75 12.14 11.06
CA ARG A 67 21.92 12.98 10.70
C ARG A 67 22.53 12.53 9.38
N ASP A 68 22.75 11.24 9.18
CA ASP A 68 23.30 10.72 7.93
C ASP A 68 22.41 11.06 6.74
N VAL A 69 21.08 10.88 6.87
CA VAL A 69 20.14 11.25 5.81
C VAL A 69 20.10 12.76 5.60
N ALA A 70 20.13 13.57 6.68
CA ALA A 70 20.11 15.02 6.59
C ALA A 70 21.33 15.54 5.80
N ASP A 71 22.52 15.06 6.16
CA ASP A 71 23.78 15.48 5.55
C ASP A 71 23.87 15.01 4.09
N ALA A 72 23.56 13.73 3.82
CA ALA A 72 23.61 13.19 2.46
C ALA A 72 22.57 13.82 1.53
N SER A 73 21.35 14.06 2.02
CA SER A 73 20.31 14.72 1.21
C SER A 73 20.59 16.21 0.96
N ALA A 74 21.23 16.92 1.90
CA ALA A 74 21.68 18.28 1.65
C ALA A 74 22.79 18.32 0.58
N ARG A 75 23.76 17.42 0.65
CA ARG A 75 24.78 17.25 -0.38
C ARG A 75 24.17 16.95 -1.75
N PHE A 76 23.17 16.07 -1.80
CA PHE A 76 22.47 15.77 -3.06
C PHE A 76 21.69 16.98 -3.60
N ALA A 77 21.09 17.81 -2.73
CA ALA A 77 20.47 19.05 -3.15
C ALA A 77 21.48 20.03 -3.79
N HIS A 78 22.70 20.14 -3.21
CA HIS A 78 23.80 20.89 -3.82
C HIS A 78 24.28 20.29 -5.14
N TRP A 79 24.34 18.96 -5.22
CA TRP A 79 24.70 18.23 -6.44
C TRP A 79 23.73 18.52 -7.58
N LEU A 80 22.41 18.52 -7.30
CA LEU A 80 21.35 18.89 -8.24
C LEU A 80 21.50 20.37 -8.68
N ALA A 81 21.75 21.26 -7.72
CA ALA A 81 21.92 22.68 -8.00
C ALA A 81 23.09 22.96 -8.95
N ARG A 82 24.24 22.27 -8.76
CA ARG A 82 25.42 22.39 -9.67
C ARG A 82 25.11 21.92 -11.10
N ARG A 83 24.15 21.01 -11.28
CA ARG A 83 23.67 20.52 -12.60
C ARG A 83 22.51 21.35 -13.17
N GLY A 84 22.18 22.48 -12.53
CA GLY A 84 21.09 23.35 -12.97
C GLY A 84 19.71 22.73 -12.79
N ILE A 85 19.58 21.67 -11.97
CA ILE A 85 18.28 21.06 -11.67
C ILE A 85 17.63 21.85 -10.54
N GLY A 86 16.42 22.37 -10.81
CA GLY A 86 15.72 23.32 -9.95
C GLY A 86 14.37 22.86 -9.46
N PRO A 87 13.63 23.78 -8.79
CA PRO A 87 12.29 23.51 -8.34
C PRO A 87 11.36 23.05 -9.48
N GLY A 88 10.52 22.04 -9.17
CA GLY A 88 9.56 21.47 -10.12
C GLY A 88 10.16 20.52 -11.17
N GLU A 89 11.50 20.43 -11.31
CA GLU A 89 12.13 19.43 -12.18
C GLU A 89 12.12 18.04 -11.51
N ARG A 90 12.02 16.98 -12.29
CA ARG A 90 11.86 15.61 -11.77
C ARG A 90 13.20 14.90 -11.70
N VAL A 91 13.37 14.15 -10.61
CA VAL A 91 14.52 13.26 -10.34
C VAL A 91 13.99 11.85 -10.15
N ALA A 92 14.21 10.97 -11.12
CA ALA A 92 13.83 9.57 -11.03
C ALA A 92 14.86 8.80 -10.18
N ILE A 93 14.36 7.93 -9.30
CA ILE A 93 15.18 7.17 -8.35
C ILE A 93 14.77 5.70 -8.45
N MET A 94 15.60 4.90 -9.12
CA MET A 94 15.40 3.46 -9.32
C MET A 94 16.43 2.70 -8.49
N LEU A 95 16.29 2.80 -7.18
CA LEU A 95 17.11 2.15 -6.17
C LEU A 95 16.23 1.38 -5.19
N ASP A 96 16.72 0.27 -4.69
CA ASP A 96 16.13 -0.37 -3.52
C ASP A 96 16.33 0.52 -2.27
N PRO A 97 15.52 0.35 -1.23
CA PRO A 97 15.72 1.06 0.04
C PRO A 97 17.17 0.94 0.50
N SER A 98 17.82 2.08 0.69
CA SER A 98 19.24 2.20 1.08
C SER A 98 19.53 3.64 1.47
N HIS A 99 20.68 3.90 2.08
CA HIS A 99 21.12 5.28 2.34
C HIS A 99 21.08 6.15 1.07
N ALA A 100 21.53 5.61 -0.07
CA ALA A 100 21.49 6.33 -1.36
C ALA A 100 20.07 6.68 -1.80
N PHE A 101 19.11 5.75 -1.63
CA PHE A 101 17.69 6.00 -1.94
C PHE A 101 17.15 7.19 -1.14
N TYR A 102 17.34 7.18 0.19
CA TYR A 102 16.82 8.23 1.07
C TYR A 102 17.54 9.57 0.86
N ALA A 103 18.86 9.55 0.64
CA ALA A 103 19.65 10.74 0.29
C ALA A 103 19.12 11.41 -0.97
N ALA A 104 18.85 10.63 -2.02
CA ALA A 104 18.34 11.13 -3.29
C ALA A 104 16.89 11.63 -3.17
N MET A 105 16.01 10.87 -2.53
CA MET A 105 14.60 11.23 -2.39
C MET A 105 14.41 12.52 -1.60
N PHE A 106 15.00 12.61 -0.41
CA PHE A 106 14.88 13.81 0.42
C PHE A 106 15.70 14.98 -0.12
N GLY A 107 16.84 14.71 -0.77
CA GLY A 107 17.64 15.76 -1.41
C GLY A 107 16.95 16.42 -2.61
N ALA A 108 16.22 15.64 -3.42
CA ALA A 108 15.36 16.21 -4.45
C ALA A 108 14.28 17.13 -3.85
N MET A 109 13.60 16.68 -2.79
CA MET A 109 12.59 17.49 -2.09
C MET A 109 13.17 18.73 -1.43
N LYS A 110 14.40 18.68 -0.83
CA LYS A 110 15.10 19.84 -0.29
C LYS A 110 15.36 20.89 -1.37
N ARG A 111 15.76 20.43 -2.56
CA ARG A 111 16.02 21.31 -3.71
C ARG A 111 14.74 21.92 -4.29
N GLY A 112 13.56 21.47 -3.86
CA GLY A 112 12.27 21.80 -4.47
C GLY A 112 12.02 21.05 -5.78
N ALA A 113 12.88 20.11 -6.13
CA ALA A 113 12.66 19.19 -7.24
C ALA A 113 11.68 18.07 -6.82
N VAL A 114 11.09 17.41 -7.80
CA VAL A 114 10.09 16.35 -7.58
C VAL A 114 10.78 15.00 -7.56
N ALA A 115 10.75 14.30 -6.45
CA ALA A 115 11.24 12.93 -6.35
C ALA A 115 10.30 11.96 -7.07
N VAL A 116 10.83 11.01 -7.83
CA VAL A 116 10.08 10.01 -8.58
C VAL A 116 10.64 8.62 -8.28
N PRO A 117 10.25 7.98 -7.18
CA PRO A 117 10.67 6.61 -6.88
C PRO A 117 10.13 5.63 -7.93
N LEU A 118 11.01 4.78 -8.46
CA LEU A 118 10.68 3.75 -9.45
C LEU A 118 11.07 2.37 -8.89
N PHE A 119 10.25 1.36 -9.19
CA PHE A 119 10.58 -0.02 -8.85
C PHE A 119 11.82 -0.51 -9.61
N THR A 120 12.74 -1.11 -8.89
CA THR A 120 13.93 -1.78 -9.47
C THR A 120 13.58 -3.02 -10.30
N LEU A 121 12.34 -3.51 -10.17
CA LEU A 121 11.81 -4.66 -10.93
C LEU A 121 11.21 -4.28 -12.29
N PHE A 122 11.12 -2.98 -12.62
CA PHE A 122 10.66 -2.59 -13.95
C PHE A 122 11.68 -3.01 -15.02
N GLY A 123 11.19 -3.71 -16.05
CA GLY A 123 11.97 -3.96 -17.26
C GLY A 123 12.16 -2.67 -18.08
N PRO A 124 13.02 -2.70 -19.12
CA PRO A 124 13.40 -1.51 -19.92
C PRO A 124 12.20 -0.73 -20.47
N GLU A 125 11.18 -1.43 -20.98
CA GLU A 125 9.96 -0.78 -21.48
C GLU A 125 9.16 -0.09 -20.36
N GLY A 126 9.01 -0.74 -19.21
CA GLY A 126 8.34 -0.17 -18.05
C GLY A 126 9.03 1.09 -17.53
N VAL A 127 10.36 1.14 -17.59
CA VAL A 127 11.16 2.34 -17.26
C VAL A 127 10.92 3.43 -18.30
N ARG A 128 11.03 3.11 -19.61
CA ARG A 128 10.84 4.09 -20.70
C ARG A 128 9.49 4.78 -20.65
N LEU A 129 8.40 4.01 -20.42
CA LEU A 129 7.05 4.58 -20.32
C LEU A 129 6.93 5.61 -19.19
N ARG A 130 7.47 5.32 -18.02
CA ARG A 130 7.41 6.22 -16.85
C ARG A 130 8.31 7.43 -17.00
N VAL A 131 9.48 7.22 -17.57
CA VAL A 131 10.41 8.30 -17.90
C VAL A 131 9.82 9.23 -18.96
N ALA A 132 9.12 8.69 -19.96
CA ALA A 132 8.40 9.51 -20.95
C ALA A 132 7.29 10.36 -20.30
N ASP A 133 6.53 9.81 -19.32
CA ASP A 133 5.48 10.52 -18.62
C ASP A 133 6.04 11.62 -17.68
N CYS A 134 7.04 11.31 -16.84
CA CYS A 134 7.54 12.29 -15.88
C CYS A 134 8.67 13.17 -16.42
N ALA A 135 9.29 12.83 -17.54
CA ALA A 135 10.41 13.55 -18.16
C ALA A 135 11.46 14.03 -17.14
N PRO A 136 12.15 13.12 -16.43
CA PRO A 136 13.12 13.50 -15.39
C PRO A 136 14.40 14.02 -16.03
N ARG A 137 15.10 14.92 -15.32
CA ARG A 137 16.42 15.40 -15.73
C ARG A 137 17.51 14.37 -15.43
N VAL A 138 17.35 13.64 -14.33
CA VAL A 138 18.26 12.60 -13.85
C VAL A 138 17.47 11.35 -13.51
N LEU A 139 18.06 10.20 -13.83
CA LEU A 139 17.64 8.90 -13.31
C LEU A 139 18.82 8.30 -12.54
N LEU A 140 18.68 8.23 -11.21
CA LEU A 140 19.64 7.61 -10.31
C LEU A 140 19.33 6.13 -10.15
N THR A 141 20.34 5.26 -10.36
CA THR A 141 20.15 3.80 -10.32
C THR A 141 21.43 3.06 -9.91
N THR A 142 21.42 1.73 -9.94
CA THR A 142 22.62 0.89 -9.76
C THR A 142 23.30 0.62 -11.10
N ALA A 143 24.56 0.19 -11.06
CA ALA A 143 25.31 -0.20 -12.27
C ALA A 143 24.58 -1.33 -13.05
N GLU A 144 23.99 -2.30 -12.34
CA GLU A 144 23.24 -3.40 -12.93
C GLU A 144 22.00 -2.93 -13.72
N LYS A 145 21.34 -1.86 -13.25
CA LYS A 145 20.10 -1.34 -13.85
C LYS A 145 20.32 -0.19 -14.84
N ALA A 146 21.54 0.35 -14.90
CA ALA A 146 21.86 1.51 -15.74
C ALA A 146 21.62 1.23 -17.23
N GLU A 147 21.89 0.00 -17.70
CA GLU A 147 21.66 -0.40 -19.09
C GLU A 147 20.17 -0.32 -19.47
N ALA A 148 19.27 -0.78 -18.60
CA ALA A 148 17.83 -0.74 -18.81
C ALA A 148 17.26 0.69 -18.94
N ALA A 149 17.98 1.67 -18.39
CA ALA A 149 17.63 3.09 -18.41
C ALA A 149 18.45 3.87 -19.45
N SER A 150 19.41 3.25 -20.14
CA SER A 150 20.29 3.90 -21.10
C SER A 150 19.57 4.29 -22.39
N GLY A 151 20.10 5.29 -23.09
CA GLY A 151 19.60 5.72 -24.41
C GLY A 151 18.25 6.44 -24.39
N ILE A 152 17.75 6.86 -23.24
CA ILE A 152 16.52 7.67 -23.15
C ILE A 152 16.90 9.15 -23.39
N PRO A 153 16.41 9.80 -24.46
CA PRO A 153 16.78 11.17 -24.78
C PRO A 153 16.45 12.16 -23.65
N GLY A 154 17.37 13.05 -23.33
CA GLY A 154 17.17 14.14 -22.36
C GLY A 154 17.27 13.72 -20.89
N VAL A 155 17.65 12.48 -20.59
CA VAL A 155 17.81 11.96 -19.23
C VAL A 155 19.27 11.60 -18.98
N GLU A 156 19.87 12.20 -17.94
CA GLU A 156 21.18 11.80 -17.43
C GLU A 156 21.00 10.56 -16.53
N VAL A 157 21.59 9.43 -16.92
CA VAL A 157 21.62 8.22 -16.08
C VAL A 157 22.85 8.26 -15.18
N VAL A 158 22.63 8.21 -13.88
CA VAL A 158 23.68 8.30 -12.86
C VAL A 158 23.68 7.02 -12.03
N VAL A 159 24.86 6.47 -11.81
CA VAL A 159 25.05 5.29 -10.94
C VAL A 159 25.38 5.74 -9.52
N ALA A 160 24.63 5.24 -8.55
CA ALA A 160 24.88 5.50 -7.12
C ALA A 160 25.96 4.56 -6.58
N ASP A 161 27.20 4.77 -7.04
CA ASP A 161 28.39 4.00 -6.65
C ASP A 161 29.34 4.81 -5.73
N ASP A 162 30.51 4.27 -5.45
CA ASP A 162 31.52 4.91 -4.61
C ASP A 162 31.99 6.24 -5.20
N ALA A 163 32.04 6.37 -6.53
CA ALA A 163 32.42 7.62 -7.19
C ALA A 163 31.38 8.72 -6.99
N TRP A 164 30.09 8.36 -7.08
CA TRP A 164 29.00 9.26 -6.76
C TRP A 164 29.02 9.69 -5.28
N TRP A 165 29.27 8.78 -4.35
CA TRP A 165 29.41 9.11 -2.94
C TRP A 165 30.63 10.02 -2.68
N ALA A 166 31.75 9.77 -3.35
CA ALA A 166 32.96 10.63 -3.25
C ALA A 166 32.67 12.03 -3.77
N GLU A 167 31.94 12.19 -4.88
CA GLU A 167 31.49 13.50 -5.38
C GLU A 167 30.60 14.21 -4.35
N LEU A 168 29.60 13.53 -3.81
CA LEU A 168 28.70 14.10 -2.77
C LEU A 168 29.47 14.53 -1.53
N ALA A 169 30.50 13.78 -1.12
CA ALA A 169 31.29 14.08 0.08
C ALA A 169 32.01 15.42 0.01
N THR A 170 32.25 15.96 -1.20
CA THR A 170 32.86 17.28 -1.42
C THR A 170 31.90 18.45 -1.22
N LEU A 171 30.62 18.20 -1.04
CA LEU A 171 29.57 19.21 -1.01
C LEU A 171 29.14 19.53 0.45
N PRO A 172 28.62 20.74 0.69
CA PRO A 172 28.15 21.13 2.03
C PRO A 172 27.00 20.25 2.55
N THR A 173 26.90 20.10 3.88
CA THR A 173 25.84 19.34 4.57
C THR A 173 24.65 20.19 4.98
N GLY A 174 24.70 21.51 4.84
CA GLY A 174 23.57 22.42 5.13
C GLY A 174 22.82 22.77 3.86
N TRP A 175 21.49 22.78 3.94
CA TRP A 175 20.62 23.27 2.87
C TRP A 175 19.43 24.00 3.47
N GLU A 176 19.19 25.24 3.06
CA GLU A 176 18.00 25.99 3.45
C GLU A 176 16.84 25.66 2.49
N VAL A 177 15.75 25.11 3.05
CA VAL A 177 14.56 24.77 2.28
C VAL A 177 13.70 26.02 2.06
N ALA A 178 13.17 26.18 0.83
CA ALA A 178 12.38 27.34 0.43
C ALA A 178 11.17 26.95 -0.42
N THR A 179 10.51 25.84 -0.09
CA THR A 179 9.35 25.36 -0.82
C THR A 179 8.04 25.86 -0.22
N ARG A 180 7.03 26.03 -1.08
CA ARG A 180 5.65 26.29 -0.67
C ARG A 180 4.97 24.95 -0.36
N ALA A 181 3.96 24.99 0.50
CA ALA A 181 3.18 23.78 0.82
C ALA A 181 2.50 23.14 -0.41
N ASP A 182 2.16 23.95 -1.42
CA ASP A 182 1.51 23.50 -2.65
C ASP A 182 2.49 23.16 -3.80
N ASP A 183 3.79 23.32 -3.59
CA ASP A 183 4.79 22.89 -4.58
C ASP A 183 4.79 21.36 -4.68
N MET A 184 5.03 20.84 -5.91
CA MET A 184 5.13 19.41 -6.14
C MET A 184 6.37 18.84 -5.46
N ALA A 185 6.18 17.77 -4.70
CA ALA A 185 7.25 17.09 -3.96
C ALA A 185 7.56 15.71 -4.52
N LEU A 186 6.52 15.00 -5.01
CA LEU A 186 6.63 13.59 -5.30
C LEU A 186 5.67 13.16 -6.41
N PHE A 187 6.17 12.34 -7.34
CA PHE A 187 5.35 11.60 -8.29
C PHE A 187 5.45 10.12 -7.99
N GLN A 188 4.30 9.47 -7.87
CA GLN A 188 4.21 8.06 -7.54
C GLN A 188 3.50 7.31 -8.65
N TYR A 189 4.14 6.28 -9.18
CA TYR A 189 3.51 5.38 -10.13
C TYR A 189 2.84 4.22 -9.43
N THR A 190 1.57 3.96 -9.79
CA THR A 190 0.85 2.77 -9.34
C THR A 190 1.15 1.58 -10.27
N SER A 191 0.85 0.37 -9.80
CA SER A 191 1.04 -0.85 -10.60
C SER A 191 0.12 -0.97 -11.81
N GLY A 192 -0.78 0.00 -12.06
CA GLY A 192 -1.73 0.10 -13.15
C GLY A 192 -2.31 -1.23 -13.65
N THR A 193 -3.62 -1.43 -13.52
CA THR A 193 -4.30 -2.63 -14.02
C THR A 193 -4.84 -2.47 -15.44
N THR A 194 -4.71 -1.29 -16.03
CA THR A 194 -5.22 -0.94 -17.36
C THR A 194 -4.08 -0.81 -18.37
N ARG A 195 -4.37 -1.08 -19.64
CA ARG A 195 -3.44 -0.88 -20.78
C ARG A 195 -3.16 0.61 -21.07
N GLU A 196 -3.71 1.52 -20.29
CA GLU A 196 -3.41 2.94 -20.41
C GLU A 196 -1.99 3.23 -19.93
N LEU A 197 -1.35 4.21 -20.56
CA LEU A 197 -0.02 4.68 -20.17
C LEU A 197 0.00 5.00 -18.68
N PRO A 198 1.02 4.58 -17.93
CA PRO A 198 1.10 4.86 -16.52
C PRO A 198 1.14 6.36 -16.29
N ALA A 199 0.13 6.90 -15.60
CA ALA A 199 0.12 8.28 -15.15
C ALA A 199 0.57 8.34 -13.69
N ALA A 200 1.43 9.30 -13.37
CA ALA A 200 1.88 9.50 -11.99
C ALA A 200 0.78 10.12 -11.13
N VAL A 201 0.60 9.59 -9.93
CA VAL A 201 -0.11 10.30 -8.86
C VAL A 201 0.81 11.36 -8.30
N LYS A 202 0.36 12.61 -8.34
CA LYS A 202 1.17 13.78 -8.01
C LYS A 202 0.86 14.26 -6.60
N HIS A 203 1.87 14.40 -5.78
CA HIS A 203 1.76 14.84 -4.40
C HIS A 203 2.52 16.14 -4.17
N THR A 204 1.87 17.11 -3.54
CA THR A 204 2.52 18.33 -3.04
C THR A 204 3.14 18.10 -1.66
N HIS A 205 3.96 19.04 -1.19
CA HIS A 205 4.47 18.97 0.18
C HIS A 205 3.35 18.92 1.24
N ARG A 206 2.24 19.59 1.01
CA ARG A 206 1.04 19.55 1.88
C ARG A 206 0.45 18.17 2.08
N SER A 207 0.66 17.23 1.16
CA SER A 207 0.08 15.88 1.24
C SER A 207 0.51 15.12 2.51
N ILE A 208 1.68 15.45 3.10
CA ILE A 208 2.16 14.83 4.34
C ILE A 208 1.22 15.10 5.52
N VAL A 209 0.53 16.24 5.53
CA VAL A 209 -0.39 16.61 6.62
C VAL A 209 -1.58 15.65 6.67
N VAL A 210 -2.17 15.36 5.51
CA VAL A 210 -3.30 14.41 5.42
C VAL A 210 -2.83 12.98 5.72
N LEU A 211 -1.57 12.66 5.40
CA LEU A 211 -0.98 11.36 5.69
C LEU A 211 -0.96 11.04 7.18
N MET A 212 -0.92 12.05 8.07
CA MET A 212 -0.97 11.84 9.52
C MET A 212 -2.26 11.15 9.98
N LEU A 213 -3.37 11.26 9.26
CA LEU A 213 -4.59 10.50 9.56
C LEU A 213 -4.32 8.98 9.51
N ALA A 214 -3.70 8.51 8.43
CA ALA A 214 -3.35 7.12 8.30
C ALA A 214 -2.24 6.70 9.27
N ALA A 215 -1.27 7.57 9.54
CA ALA A 215 -0.21 7.32 10.51
C ALA A 215 -0.77 7.07 11.92
N LEU A 216 -1.64 7.96 12.39
CA LEU A 216 -2.18 7.93 13.75
C LEU A 216 -3.25 6.86 13.96
N TYR A 217 -4.10 6.63 12.96
CA TYR A 217 -5.30 5.82 13.11
C TYR A 217 -5.31 4.54 12.26
N GLY A 218 -4.59 4.52 11.14
CA GLY A 218 -4.47 3.35 10.27
C GLY A 218 -3.34 2.41 10.66
N THR A 219 -2.16 2.95 10.94
CA THR A 219 -1.00 2.20 11.42
C THR A 219 -0.78 2.33 12.94
N GLY A 220 -1.48 3.26 13.60
CA GLY A 220 -1.40 3.46 15.03
C GLY A 220 -0.02 3.94 15.52
N ILE A 221 0.78 4.58 14.67
CA ILE A 221 2.13 5.04 15.03
C ILE A 221 2.07 6.07 16.16
N ARG A 222 2.93 5.87 17.16
CA ARG A 222 3.12 6.78 18.29
C ARG A 222 4.61 6.97 18.54
N PRO A 223 5.00 8.11 19.15
CA PRO A 223 6.36 8.29 19.67
C PRO A 223 6.76 7.10 20.55
N GLY A 224 7.96 6.54 20.32
CA GLY A 224 8.46 5.36 21.05
C GLY A 224 8.21 4.03 20.33
N ASP A 225 7.42 3.98 19.27
CA ASP A 225 7.34 2.78 18.42
C ASP A 225 8.66 2.51 17.70
N VAL A 226 8.94 1.25 17.46
CA VAL A 226 9.89 0.79 16.44
C VAL A 226 9.06 0.19 15.33
N PHE A 227 8.93 0.94 14.24
CA PHE A 227 8.02 0.63 13.14
C PHE A 227 8.72 -0.15 12.04
N PHE A 228 8.01 -1.03 11.33
CA PHE A 228 8.51 -1.72 10.15
C PHE A 228 7.45 -1.83 9.05
N CYS A 229 7.85 -1.55 7.81
CA CYS A 229 7.04 -1.78 6.62
C CYS A 229 7.90 -2.43 5.53
N PRO A 230 7.65 -3.71 5.19
CA PRO A 230 8.45 -4.42 4.18
C PRO A 230 8.12 -4.02 2.75
N SER A 231 7.10 -3.19 2.54
CA SER A 231 6.73 -2.73 1.19
C SER A 231 7.74 -1.74 0.64
N SER A 232 8.07 -1.88 -0.63
CA SER A 232 8.98 -0.96 -1.32
C SER A 232 8.48 0.50 -1.26
N PRO A 233 9.35 1.49 -0.99
CA PRO A 233 9.00 2.91 -1.06
C PRO A 233 8.73 3.42 -2.49
N ALA A 234 8.90 2.62 -3.52
CA ALA A 234 8.37 2.90 -4.86
C ALA A 234 6.86 2.63 -4.98
N TRP A 235 6.24 1.99 -3.98
CA TRP A 235 4.81 1.76 -3.88
C TRP A 235 4.19 2.60 -2.77
N GLY A 236 2.91 3.01 -2.93
CA GLY A 236 2.24 3.93 -2.02
C GLY A 236 2.26 3.54 -0.55
N HIS A 237 2.07 2.26 -0.23
CA HIS A 237 2.16 1.78 1.14
C HIS A 237 3.56 1.98 1.74
N GLY A 238 4.60 1.53 1.05
CA GLY A 238 5.99 1.69 1.52
C GLY A 238 6.44 3.15 1.56
N LEU A 239 6.02 3.95 0.58
CA LEU A 239 6.37 5.36 0.52
C LEU A 239 5.64 6.18 1.58
N ALA A 240 4.31 6.18 1.54
CA ALA A 240 3.52 7.03 2.41
C ALA A 240 3.54 6.53 3.86
N HIS A 241 3.15 5.27 4.07
CA HIS A 241 2.95 4.73 5.41
C HIS A 241 4.22 4.07 5.98
N GLY A 242 5.09 3.53 5.10
CA GLY A 242 6.36 2.91 5.50
C GLY A 242 7.51 3.88 5.68
N THR A 243 7.50 5.01 5.01
CA THR A 243 8.61 5.98 4.99
C THR A 243 8.20 7.34 5.56
N LEU A 244 7.33 8.08 4.85
CA LEU A 244 7.04 9.47 5.20
C LEU A 244 6.32 9.60 6.54
N ALA A 245 5.32 8.76 6.82
CA ALA A 245 4.52 8.84 8.04
C ALA A 245 5.33 8.62 9.32
N PRO A 246 6.10 7.53 9.48
CA PRO A 246 6.92 7.33 10.68
C PRO A 246 8.01 8.40 10.83
N LEU A 247 8.70 8.75 9.74
CA LEU A 247 9.77 9.74 9.77
C LEU A 247 9.27 11.14 10.14
N ALA A 248 8.07 11.55 9.66
CA ALA A 248 7.47 12.82 10.04
C ALA A 248 7.15 12.90 11.56
N LEU A 249 6.86 11.77 12.19
CA LEU A 249 6.69 11.68 13.65
C LEU A 249 8.01 11.43 14.39
N GLY A 250 9.14 11.42 13.68
CA GLY A 250 10.46 11.11 14.22
C GLY A 250 10.58 9.70 14.74
N VAL A 251 9.81 8.75 14.22
CA VAL A 251 9.82 7.34 14.58
C VAL A 251 10.78 6.58 13.67
N THR A 252 11.65 5.75 14.26
CA THR A 252 12.51 4.85 13.49
C THR A 252 11.66 3.90 12.66
N THR A 253 11.89 3.86 11.35
CA THR A 253 11.22 2.92 10.44
C THR A 253 12.18 1.83 9.96
N GLY A 254 11.66 0.61 9.80
CA GLY A 254 12.35 -0.48 9.13
C GLY A 254 11.74 -0.76 7.75
N THR A 255 12.56 -1.25 6.84
CA THR A 255 12.13 -1.65 5.50
C THR A 255 12.90 -2.86 4.99
N TYR A 256 12.48 -3.42 3.88
CA TYR A 256 13.08 -4.59 3.26
C TYR A 256 13.63 -4.24 1.86
N ALA A 257 14.84 -4.69 1.55
CA ALA A 257 15.50 -4.45 0.26
C ALA A 257 15.85 -5.76 -0.45
N GLY A 258 15.56 -5.84 -1.76
CA GLY A 258 15.83 -6.99 -2.60
C GLY A 258 14.66 -7.96 -2.71
N ARG A 259 14.95 -9.20 -3.17
CA ARG A 259 13.92 -10.24 -3.34
C ARG A 259 13.35 -10.67 -1.98
N PHE A 260 12.04 -10.59 -1.84
CA PHE A 260 11.38 -10.89 -0.59
C PHE A 260 11.58 -12.34 -0.12
N ASP A 261 12.03 -12.50 1.13
CA ASP A 261 12.15 -13.76 1.86
C ASP A 261 11.43 -13.61 3.21
N PRO A 262 10.39 -14.40 3.48
CA PRO A 262 9.62 -14.32 4.73
C PRO A 262 10.44 -14.68 5.96
N VAL A 263 11.43 -15.59 5.85
CA VAL A 263 12.29 -15.99 6.97
C VAL A 263 13.23 -14.84 7.35
N ARG A 264 13.86 -14.21 6.35
CA ARG A 264 14.71 -13.03 6.57
C ARG A 264 13.91 -11.85 7.15
N LEU A 265 12.66 -11.63 6.68
CA LEU A 265 11.78 -10.62 7.29
C LEU A 265 11.56 -10.94 8.78
N MET A 266 11.14 -12.16 9.12
CA MET A 266 10.88 -12.56 10.52
C MET A 266 12.12 -12.41 11.41
N GLN A 267 13.29 -12.72 10.87
CA GLN A 267 14.57 -12.47 11.54
C GLN A 267 14.76 -10.99 11.86
N ALA A 268 14.57 -10.10 10.86
CA ALA A 268 14.70 -8.65 11.04
C ALA A 268 13.69 -8.10 12.07
N LEU A 269 12.43 -8.58 12.04
CA LEU A 269 11.41 -8.18 13.01
C LEU A 269 11.83 -8.50 14.46
N GLN A 270 12.45 -9.64 14.67
CA GLN A 270 12.98 -10.03 15.98
C GLN A 270 14.22 -9.21 16.37
N GLU A 271 15.24 -9.12 15.50
CA GLU A 271 16.51 -8.45 15.76
C GLU A 271 16.36 -6.96 16.01
N TYR A 272 15.48 -6.30 15.24
CA TYR A 272 15.20 -4.88 15.40
C TYR A 272 14.20 -4.60 16.54
N ARG A 273 13.63 -5.65 17.17
CA ARG A 273 12.62 -5.56 18.23
C ARG A 273 11.43 -4.69 17.80
N ILE A 274 10.90 -4.99 16.62
CA ILE A 274 9.79 -4.23 16.04
C ILE A 274 8.56 -4.34 16.93
N THR A 275 7.96 -3.18 17.24
CA THR A 275 6.75 -3.08 18.07
C THR A 275 5.50 -2.81 17.24
N ASN A 276 5.64 -2.23 16.04
CA ASN A 276 4.54 -1.89 15.16
C ASN A 276 4.87 -2.32 13.71
N LEU A 277 4.10 -3.25 13.16
CA LEU A 277 4.28 -3.80 11.81
C LEU A 277 3.13 -3.41 10.90
N SER A 278 3.42 -2.80 9.75
CA SER A 278 2.44 -2.56 8.69
C SER A 278 2.89 -3.23 7.40
N ALA A 279 2.13 -4.21 6.91
CA ALA A 279 2.51 -4.97 5.72
C ALA A 279 1.33 -5.22 4.78
N ALA A 280 1.59 -5.61 3.53
CA ALA A 280 0.54 -6.13 2.67
C ALA A 280 0.08 -7.52 3.15
N ALA A 281 -1.18 -7.87 2.89
CA ALA A 281 -1.71 -9.19 3.25
C ALA A 281 -0.87 -10.34 2.67
N THR A 282 -0.31 -10.15 1.48
CA THR A 282 0.62 -11.11 0.85
C THR A 282 1.85 -11.41 1.72
N HIS A 283 2.44 -10.43 2.41
CA HIS A 283 3.59 -10.68 3.28
C HIS A 283 3.23 -11.61 4.45
N TYR A 284 2.08 -11.38 5.10
CA TYR A 284 1.61 -12.26 6.18
C TYR A 284 1.31 -13.68 5.67
N ARG A 285 0.71 -13.79 4.48
CA ARG A 285 0.47 -15.08 3.84
C ARG A 285 1.77 -15.83 3.56
N MET A 286 2.81 -15.14 3.07
CA MET A 286 4.12 -15.75 2.83
C MET A 286 4.81 -16.15 4.14
N MET A 287 4.70 -15.37 5.23
CA MET A 287 5.19 -15.75 6.54
C MET A 287 4.49 -17.03 7.05
N ARG A 288 3.16 -17.10 6.92
CA ARG A 288 2.38 -18.29 7.25
C ARG A 288 2.83 -19.51 6.47
N THR A 289 2.89 -19.41 5.15
CA THR A 289 3.22 -20.54 4.28
C THR A 289 4.66 -21.01 4.38
N SER A 290 5.57 -20.18 4.90
CA SER A 290 6.94 -20.61 5.19
C SER A 290 7.02 -21.67 6.30
N GLY A 291 6.05 -21.70 7.22
CA GLY A 291 6.05 -22.60 8.38
C GLY A 291 7.09 -22.27 9.46
N GLU A 292 7.91 -21.24 9.28
CA GLU A 292 9.10 -20.96 10.08
C GLU A 292 8.86 -19.98 11.26
N ALA A 293 7.65 -19.42 11.38
CA ALA A 293 7.36 -18.38 12.38
C ALA A 293 7.62 -18.82 13.83
N HIS A 294 7.47 -20.11 14.12
CA HIS A 294 7.72 -20.69 15.45
C HIS A 294 9.16 -20.56 15.95
N ARG A 295 10.13 -20.28 15.05
CA ARG A 295 11.55 -20.10 15.36
C ARG A 295 11.86 -18.73 15.95
N PHE A 296 10.94 -17.77 15.84
CA PHE A 296 11.17 -16.38 16.19
C PHE A 296 10.36 -15.94 17.40
N ARG A 297 10.80 -14.86 18.05
CA ARG A 297 10.10 -14.18 19.15
C ARG A 297 9.88 -12.73 18.76
N PHE A 298 8.64 -12.33 18.74
CA PHE A 298 8.25 -10.99 18.28
C PHE A 298 7.88 -10.08 19.46
N ALA A 299 8.22 -8.80 19.33
CA ALA A 299 7.84 -7.75 20.29
C ALA A 299 6.66 -6.90 19.74
N ILE A 300 5.98 -7.38 18.70
CA ILE A 300 4.91 -6.67 18.01
C ILE A 300 3.72 -6.51 18.95
N SER A 301 3.31 -5.26 19.18
CA SER A 301 2.14 -4.88 19.97
C SER A 301 1.04 -4.24 19.13
N LYS A 302 1.36 -3.84 17.90
CA LYS A 302 0.43 -3.26 16.91
C LYS A 302 0.75 -3.84 15.53
N LEU A 303 -0.30 -4.13 14.78
CA LEU A 303 -0.17 -4.68 13.44
C LEU A 303 -1.26 -4.15 12.53
N SER A 304 -0.89 -3.76 11.31
CA SER A 304 -1.84 -3.37 10.28
C SER A 304 -1.55 -4.03 8.93
N PHE A 305 -2.58 -4.15 8.11
CA PHE A 305 -2.45 -4.61 6.73
C PHE A 305 -3.24 -3.74 5.77
N THR A 306 -2.83 -3.74 4.51
CA THR A 306 -3.50 -3.01 3.43
C THR A 306 -3.26 -3.69 2.08
N GLY A 307 -3.89 -3.15 1.06
CA GLY A 307 -3.64 -3.49 -0.34
C GLY A 307 -4.58 -4.53 -0.91
N GLU A 308 -5.01 -5.51 -0.14
CA GLU A 308 -5.94 -6.57 -0.53
C GLU A 308 -6.66 -7.14 0.69
N PRO A 309 -7.80 -7.82 0.50
CA PRO A 309 -8.43 -8.59 1.57
C PRO A 309 -7.50 -9.67 2.13
N ILE A 310 -7.68 -10.00 3.39
CA ILE A 310 -6.91 -11.03 4.08
C ILE A 310 -7.82 -12.23 4.37
N ASP A 311 -7.33 -13.43 4.08
CA ASP A 311 -8.08 -14.67 4.29
C ASP A 311 -8.13 -15.08 5.77
N ALA A 312 -9.16 -15.85 6.14
CA ALA A 312 -9.39 -16.26 7.52
C ALA A 312 -8.25 -17.10 8.13
N GLU A 313 -7.53 -17.87 7.31
CA GLU A 313 -6.41 -18.67 7.77
C GLU A 313 -5.19 -17.80 8.12
N THR A 314 -4.93 -16.78 7.29
CA THR A 314 -3.89 -15.80 7.56
C THR A 314 -4.23 -14.94 8.78
N LEU A 315 -5.52 -14.60 9.00
CA LEU A 315 -5.96 -13.92 10.23
C LEU A 315 -5.68 -14.76 11.47
N ARG A 316 -6.02 -16.06 11.45
CA ARG A 316 -5.70 -17.00 12.56
C ARG A 316 -4.20 -17.12 12.81
N PHE A 317 -3.41 -17.17 11.73
CA PHE A 317 -1.94 -17.18 11.84
C PHE A 317 -1.42 -15.92 12.53
N ILE A 318 -1.90 -14.74 12.17
CA ILE A 318 -1.48 -13.46 12.77
C ILE A 318 -1.79 -13.46 14.27
N ASP A 319 -3.00 -13.82 14.65
CA ASP A 319 -3.43 -13.89 16.05
C ASP A 319 -2.56 -14.87 16.86
N ALA A 320 -2.37 -16.09 16.36
CA ALA A 320 -1.56 -17.12 17.02
C ALA A 320 -0.07 -16.75 17.11
N THR A 321 0.47 -16.03 16.13
CA THR A 321 1.91 -15.73 16.03
C THR A 321 2.29 -14.47 16.79
N PHE A 322 1.50 -13.42 16.68
CA PHE A 322 1.83 -12.10 17.24
C PHE A 322 1.01 -11.75 18.49
N GLY A 323 -0.10 -12.45 18.75
CA GLY A 323 -0.97 -12.18 19.90
C GLY A 323 -1.70 -10.83 19.84
N VAL A 324 -1.80 -10.24 18.64
CA VAL A 324 -2.47 -8.96 18.40
C VAL A 324 -3.38 -9.07 17.17
N PRO A 325 -4.52 -8.34 17.14
CA PRO A 325 -5.45 -8.42 16.04
C PRO A 325 -4.85 -7.81 14.75
N ALA A 326 -5.20 -8.39 13.61
CA ALA A 326 -4.89 -7.82 12.30
C ALA A 326 -5.81 -6.63 12.01
N CYS A 327 -5.26 -5.42 11.98
CA CYS A 327 -5.98 -4.19 11.73
C CYS A 327 -5.95 -3.82 10.25
N SER A 328 -7.12 -3.71 9.62
CA SER A 328 -7.25 -3.22 8.25
C SER A 328 -6.97 -1.72 8.17
N MET A 329 -6.28 -1.33 7.12
CA MET A 329 -6.15 0.06 6.67
C MET A 329 -6.64 0.13 5.22
N TYR A 330 -7.89 0.56 5.04
CA TYR A 330 -8.54 0.59 3.74
C TYR A 330 -8.58 2.00 3.15
N GLY A 331 -8.26 2.05 1.88
CA GLY A 331 -8.37 3.25 1.06
C GLY A 331 -7.99 2.97 -0.38
N THR A 332 -8.22 3.94 -1.24
CA THR A 332 -7.84 3.88 -2.66
C THR A 332 -6.92 5.04 -3.02
N THR A 333 -6.31 4.96 -4.19
CA THR A 333 -5.43 6.03 -4.67
C THR A 333 -6.16 7.38 -4.77
N GLU A 334 -7.46 7.35 -5.08
CA GLU A 334 -8.29 8.52 -5.34
C GLU A 334 -8.73 9.22 -4.04
N VAL A 335 -8.99 8.46 -2.98
CA VAL A 335 -9.55 8.99 -1.74
C VAL A 335 -8.59 8.97 -0.56
N GLY A 336 -7.48 8.22 -0.65
CA GLY A 336 -6.57 7.98 0.47
C GLY A 336 -7.15 6.94 1.44
N VAL A 337 -6.59 6.86 2.66
CA VAL A 337 -7.07 5.96 3.72
C VAL A 337 -8.31 6.54 4.37
N VAL A 338 -9.41 5.79 4.38
CA VAL A 338 -10.73 6.27 4.84
C VAL A 338 -11.38 5.41 5.92
N LEU A 339 -11.07 4.10 5.97
CA LEU A 339 -11.56 3.16 6.99
C LEU A 339 -10.38 2.44 7.65
N VAL A 340 -10.44 2.29 8.98
CA VAL A 340 -9.33 1.71 9.78
C VAL A 340 -9.85 0.95 10.99
N ASN A 341 -9.04 0.02 11.51
CA ASN A 341 -9.32 -0.72 12.73
C ASN A 341 -8.59 -0.18 13.98
N TYR A 342 -8.03 1.01 13.94
CA TYR A 342 -7.42 1.70 15.09
C TYR A 342 -6.40 0.84 15.86
N PRO A 343 -5.25 0.45 15.25
CA PRO A 343 -4.25 -0.39 15.90
C PRO A 343 -3.77 0.20 17.24
N GLY A 344 -3.83 -0.62 18.31
CA GLY A 344 -3.42 -0.21 19.65
C GLY A 344 -4.49 0.52 20.46
N ALA A 345 -5.71 0.71 19.94
CA ALA A 345 -6.84 1.27 20.69
C ALA A 345 -7.45 0.21 21.62
N ALA A 346 -7.35 0.43 22.95
CA ALA A 346 -7.85 -0.52 23.93
C ALA A 346 -9.39 -0.57 23.99
N ASP A 347 -10.04 0.52 23.60
CA ASP A 347 -11.51 0.70 23.58
C ASP A 347 -12.13 0.42 22.20
N PHE A 348 -11.38 -0.19 21.27
CA PHE A 348 -11.86 -0.55 19.94
C PHE A 348 -11.78 -2.06 19.72
N GLN A 349 -12.92 -2.70 19.57
CA GLN A 349 -12.97 -4.12 19.23
C GLN A 349 -12.73 -4.33 17.73
N VAL A 350 -11.61 -4.93 17.37
CA VAL A 350 -11.34 -5.31 15.96
C VAL A 350 -12.23 -6.50 15.59
N LYS A 351 -13.09 -6.33 14.58
CA LYS A 351 -13.82 -7.44 13.96
C LYS A 351 -12.96 -8.06 12.86
N PRO A 352 -12.58 -9.34 12.94
CA PRO A 352 -11.76 -10.00 11.92
C PRO A 352 -12.36 -9.86 10.52
N GLY A 353 -11.55 -9.47 9.54
CA GLY A 353 -11.98 -9.28 8.15
C GLY A 353 -12.77 -7.99 7.87
N SER A 354 -13.11 -7.18 8.88
CA SER A 354 -13.72 -5.88 8.64
C SER A 354 -12.70 -4.85 8.15
N LEU A 355 -13.19 -3.85 7.40
CA LEU A 355 -12.42 -2.65 7.05
C LEU A 355 -12.30 -1.67 8.24
N GLY A 356 -13.03 -1.94 9.34
CA GLY A 356 -13.11 -1.07 10.50
C GLY A 356 -14.16 0.03 10.38
N LYS A 357 -13.85 1.20 10.94
CA LYS A 357 -14.72 2.39 10.98
C LYS A 357 -14.03 3.58 10.32
N PRO A 358 -14.80 4.65 9.98
CA PRO A 358 -14.21 5.84 9.38
C PRO A 358 -13.08 6.46 10.23
N VAL A 359 -12.07 6.94 9.56
CA VAL A 359 -11.02 7.78 10.18
C VAL A 359 -11.68 9.04 10.76
N PRO A 360 -11.26 9.55 11.92
CA PRO A 360 -11.87 10.73 12.54
C PRO A 360 -11.96 11.92 11.58
N GLY A 361 -13.13 12.56 11.57
CA GLY A 361 -13.42 13.70 10.70
C GLY A 361 -13.79 13.33 9.25
N LEU A 362 -13.78 12.05 8.87
CA LEU A 362 -14.25 11.59 7.56
C LEU A 362 -15.69 11.06 7.65
N ARG A 363 -16.50 11.41 6.66
CA ARG A 363 -17.84 10.85 6.47
C ARG A 363 -17.82 9.86 5.32
N VAL A 364 -18.01 8.57 5.65
CA VAL A 364 -18.03 7.45 4.70
C VAL A 364 -19.38 6.77 4.80
N GLU A 365 -19.99 6.45 3.68
CA GLU A 365 -21.27 5.75 3.60
C GLU A 365 -21.22 4.63 2.56
N VAL A 366 -22.09 3.64 2.73
CA VAL A 366 -22.43 2.68 1.68
C VAL A 366 -23.72 3.15 1.04
N GLN A 367 -23.71 3.38 -0.27
CA GLN A 367 -24.84 3.94 -0.98
C GLN A 367 -25.28 3.07 -2.15
N ARG A 368 -26.60 3.07 -2.40
CA ARG A 368 -27.21 2.49 -3.60
C ARG A 368 -26.84 3.32 -4.86
N ALA A 369 -27.20 2.80 -6.02
CA ALA A 369 -26.96 3.47 -7.31
C ALA A 369 -27.69 4.83 -7.43
N ASP A 370 -28.81 5.00 -6.75
CA ASP A 370 -29.58 6.24 -6.71
C ASP A 370 -29.02 7.28 -5.72
N GLY A 371 -27.94 6.95 -4.99
CA GLY A 371 -27.30 7.80 -4.00
C GLY A 371 -27.92 7.74 -2.60
N THR A 372 -28.95 6.91 -2.36
CA THR A 372 -29.51 6.73 -1.04
C THR A 372 -28.65 5.82 -0.18
N PRO A 373 -28.53 6.05 1.17
CA PRO A 373 -27.78 5.17 2.05
C PRO A 373 -28.39 3.76 2.09
N CYS A 374 -27.53 2.74 2.12
CA CYS A 374 -27.93 1.35 2.33
C CYS A 374 -28.33 1.08 3.77
N ALA A 375 -29.22 0.11 3.97
CA ALA A 375 -29.52 -0.43 5.30
C ALA A 375 -28.35 -1.29 5.82
N ALA A 376 -28.31 -1.58 7.12
CA ALA A 376 -27.33 -2.50 7.70
C ALA A 376 -27.39 -3.87 6.99
N GLY A 377 -26.22 -4.39 6.60
CA GLY A 377 -26.07 -5.64 5.85
C GLY A 377 -26.32 -5.55 4.35
N GLU A 378 -26.88 -4.46 3.84
CA GLU A 378 -27.13 -4.25 2.42
C GLU A 378 -25.84 -3.84 1.69
N ILE A 379 -25.59 -4.45 0.53
CA ILE A 379 -24.42 -4.15 -0.31
C ILE A 379 -24.69 -2.93 -1.18
N GLY A 380 -23.74 -1.99 -1.19
CA GLY A 380 -23.73 -0.82 -2.06
C GLY A 380 -22.30 -0.31 -2.28
N GLU A 381 -22.16 0.81 -2.94
CA GLU A 381 -20.85 1.41 -3.20
C GLU A 381 -20.36 2.21 -1.98
N ILE A 382 -19.11 1.97 -1.55
CA ILE A 382 -18.46 2.76 -0.50
C ILE A 382 -18.12 4.12 -1.08
N LYS A 383 -18.60 5.20 -0.44
CA LYS A 383 -18.34 6.57 -0.87
C LYS A 383 -17.84 7.44 0.27
N LEU A 384 -16.93 8.35 -0.07
CA LEU A 384 -16.40 9.37 0.84
C LEU A 384 -17.05 10.72 0.55
N PHE A 385 -17.60 11.40 1.56
CA PHE A 385 -18.05 12.77 1.42
C PHE A 385 -16.89 13.75 1.53
N ARG A 386 -16.61 14.49 0.45
CA ARG A 386 -15.49 15.43 0.38
C ARG A 386 -15.86 16.65 -0.45
N ARG A 387 -15.58 17.86 0.06
CA ARG A 387 -15.83 19.14 -0.64
C ARG A 387 -17.29 19.34 -1.10
N GLY A 388 -18.25 18.83 -0.32
CA GLY A 388 -19.67 18.96 -0.66
C GLY A 388 -20.24 17.87 -1.57
N GLU A 389 -19.42 16.90 -2.00
CA GLU A 389 -19.80 15.83 -2.93
C GLU A 389 -19.44 14.44 -2.40
N TRP A 390 -20.17 13.43 -2.88
CA TRP A 390 -19.85 12.04 -2.65
C TRP A 390 -18.90 11.51 -3.71
N VAL A 391 -17.67 11.16 -3.29
CA VAL A 391 -16.63 10.59 -4.15
C VAL A 391 -16.69 9.07 -4.06
N PRO A 392 -16.94 8.35 -5.18
CA PRO A 392 -16.99 6.89 -5.18
C PRO A 392 -15.58 6.30 -5.05
N THR A 393 -15.46 5.21 -4.24
CA THR A 393 -14.22 4.44 -4.16
C THR A 393 -14.11 3.40 -5.29
N LYS A 394 -15.21 3.12 -5.97
CA LYS A 394 -15.40 2.01 -6.92
C LYS A 394 -15.28 0.63 -6.25
N ASP A 395 -15.37 0.58 -4.93
CA ASP A 395 -15.46 -0.65 -4.17
C ASP A 395 -16.87 -0.78 -3.58
N LEU A 396 -17.36 -2.00 -3.55
CA LEU A 396 -18.59 -2.33 -2.85
C LEU A 396 -18.29 -2.75 -1.42
N GLY A 397 -19.26 -2.51 -0.57
CA GLY A 397 -19.23 -2.92 0.82
C GLY A 397 -20.61 -2.95 1.43
N LYS A 398 -20.63 -3.36 2.69
CA LYS A 398 -21.80 -3.27 3.57
C LYS A 398 -21.36 -2.76 4.94
N VAL A 399 -22.30 -2.19 5.67
CA VAL A 399 -22.10 -1.78 7.08
C VAL A 399 -22.91 -2.73 7.95
N ASP A 400 -22.31 -3.28 9.01
CA ASP A 400 -23.05 -4.11 9.96
C ASP A 400 -23.77 -3.26 11.02
N GLU A 401 -24.55 -3.92 11.90
CA GLU A 401 -25.34 -3.26 12.94
C GLU A 401 -24.49 -2.48 13.96
N ASP A 402 -23.20 -2.83 14.12
CA ASP A 402 -22.26 -2.14 15.01
C ASP A 402 -21.48 -1.03 14.28
N GLY A 403 -21.77 -0.77 13.00
CA GLY A 403 -21.17 0.28 12.18
C GLY A 403 -19.80 -0.06 11.60
N TYR A 404 -19.42 -1.35 11.53
CA TYR A 404 -18.21 -1.78 10.83
C TYR A 404 -18.48 -1.97 9.34
N PHE A 405 -17.54 -1.50 8.54
CA PHE A 405 -17.57 -1.69 7.10
C PHE A 405 -16.92 -3.04 6.73
N HIS A 406 -17.51 -3.70 5.75
CA HIS A 406 -17.01 -4.95 5.17
C HIS A 406 -16.89 -4.81 3.67
N HIS A 407 -15.76 -5.25 3.11
CA HIS A 407 -15.53 -5.21 1.66
C HIS A 407 -16.35 -6.31 0.97
N ALA A 408 -17.00 -5.97 -0.14
CA ALA A 408 -17.82 -6.90 -0.92
C ALA A 408 -17.34 -7.03 -2.39
N GLY A 409 -16.14 -6.51 -2.70
CA GLY A 409 -15.55 -6.57 -4.03
C GLY A 409 -15.48 -5.21 -4.73
N ARG A 410 -15.03 -5.22 -5.98
CA ARG A 410 -15.03 -4.02 -6.83
C ARG A 410 -16.37 -3.84 -7.50
N ALA A 411 -16.77 -2.60 -7.73
CA ALA A 411 -18.01 -2.30 -8.45
C ALA A 411 -18.00 -2.84 -9.90
N ASP A 412 -16.82 -2.97 -10.50
CA ASP A 412 -16.60 -3.59 -11.80
C ASP A 412 -16.43 -5.14 -11.75
N ASP A 413 -16.31 -5.74 -10.56
CA ASP A 413 -16.23 -7.18 -10.32
C ASP A 413 -17.53 -7.79 -9.77
N VAL A 414 -18.59 -7.00 -9.70
CA VAL A 414 -19.91 -7.46 -9.24
C VAL A 414 -20.51 -8.42 -10.25
N ILE A 415 -21.11 -9.48 -9.73
CA ILE A 415 -21.82 -10.47 -10.53
C ILE A 415 -23.33 -10.27 -10.29
N ILE A 416 -24.05 -9.85 -11.33
CA ILE A 416 -25.50 -9.70 -11.26
C ILE A 416 -26.16 -10.88 -11.97
N SER A 417 -26.72 -11.81 -11.20
CA SER A 417 -27.38 -13.01 -11.71
C SER A 417 -28.84 -13.04 -11.31
N ALA A 418 -29.75 -13.04 -12.27
CA ALA A 418 -31.20 -13.08 -12.06
C ALA A 418 -31.71 -12.01 -11.05
N GLY A 419 -31.12 -10.80 -11.07
CA GLY A 419 -31.45 -9.70 -10.18
C GLY A 419 -30.77 -9.73 -8.81
N TRP A 420 -30.00 -10.76 -8.51
CA TRP A 420 -29.20 -10.85 -7.28
C TRP A 420 -27.79 -10.29 -7.51
N THR A 421 -27.38 -9.38 -6.63
CA THR A 421 -26.02 -8.83 -6.61
C THR A 421 -25.15 -9.73 -5.71
N MET A 422 -24.08 -10.29 -6.27
CA MET A 422 -23.17 -11.22 -5.58
C MET A 422 -21.76 -10.68 -5.58
N SER A 423 -21.06 -10.92 -4.49
CA SER A 423 -19.64 -10.60 -4.32
C SER A 423 -18.78 -11.75 -4.84
N ALA A 424 -17.94 -11.48 -5.83
CA ALA A 424 -16.92 -12.43 -6.27
C ALA A 424 -16.00 -12.85 -5.12
N VAL A 425 -15.64 -11.89 -4.25
CA VAL A 425 -14.73 -12.10 -3.11
C VAL A 425 -15.34 -13.05 -2.07
N GLU A 426 -16.63 -12.89 -1.72
CA GLU A 426 -17.29 -13.80 -0.77
C GLU A 426 -17.34 -15.25 -1.29
N ILE A 427 -17.54 -15.41 -2.60
CA ILE A 427 -17.54 -16.73 -3.24
C ILE A 427 -16.13 -17.34 -3.24
N GLU A 428 -15.10 -16.53 -3.56
CA GLU A 428 -13.70 -16.94 -3.53
C GLU A 428 -13.25 -17.34 -2.13
N ASP A 429 -13.61 -16.56 -1.11
CA ASP A 429 -13.27 -16.84 0.28
C ASP A 429 -13.85 -18.16 0.78
N VAL A 430 -15.04 -18.51 0.34
CA VAL A 430 -15.64 -19.82 0.66
C VAL A 430 -14.93 -20.94 -0.11
N LEU A 431 -14.63 -20.76 -1.40
CA LEU A 431 -13.92 -21.76 -2.18
C LEU A 431 -12.51 -22.05 -1.62
N LEU A 432 -11.83 -21.02 -1.12
CA LEU A 432 -10.50 -21.13 -0.47
C LEU A 432 -10.53 -21.89 0.86
N GLN A 433 -11.72 -22.10 1.48
CA GLN A 433 -11.85 -22.93 2.67
C GLN A 433 -11.88 -24.44 2.35
N HIS A 434 -12.00 -24.80 1.07
CA HIS A 434 -11.94 -26.19 0.68
C HIS A 434 -10.48 -26.69 0.69
N PRO A 435 -10.18 -27.87 1.32
CA PRO A 435 -8.80 -28.32 1.53
C PRO A 435 -8.00 -28.53 0.22
N ASP A 436 -8.70 -28.86 -0.86
CA ASP A 436 -8.07 -29.10 -2.17
C ASP A 436 -7.99 -27.84 -3.05
N VAL A 437 -8.38 -26.64 -2.56
CA VAL A 437 -8.30 -25.38 -3.32
C VAL A 437 -7.11 -24.55 -2.83
N LYS A 438 -6.18 -24.25 -3.75
CA LYS A 438 -5.02 -23.38 -3.47
C LYS A 438 -5.28 -21.92 -3.78
N GLU A 439 -5.89 -21.66 -4.96
CA GLU A 439 -6.29 -20.32 -5.37
C GLU A 439 -7.67 -20.40 -6.04
N ALA A 440 -8.47 -19.37 -5.88
CA ALA A 440 -9.78 -19.24 -6.51
C ALA A 440 -9.98 -17.82 -7.04
N ALA A 441 -10.62 -17.68 -8.19
CA ALA A 441 -11.09 -16.42 -8.74
C ALA A 441 -12.51 -16.61 -9.28
N ALA A 442 -13.41 -15.66 -9.03
CA ALA A 442 -14.78 -15.69 -9.52
C ALA A 442 -15.06 -14.48 -10.41
N ILE A 443 -15.77 -14.70 -11.52
CA ILE A 443 -16.24 -13.64 -12.41
C ILE A 443 -17.68 -13.92 -12.85
N GLY A 444 -18.40 -12.87 -13.26
CA GLY A 444 -19.64 -13.00 -13.98
C GLY A 444 -19.38 -13.32 -15.45
N VAL A 445 -20.00 -14.38 -15.97
CA VAL A 445 -20.02 -14.69 -17.39
C VAL A 445 -21.43 -14.60 -17.95
N PRO A 446 -21.63 -14.19 -19.22
CA PRO A 446 -22.96 -14.06 -19.81
C PRO A 446 -23.77 -15.36 -19.75
N ASP A 447 -25.05 -15.25 -19.41
CA ASP A 447 -26.03 -16.34 -19.41
C ASP A 447 -27.35 -15.85 -20.03
N ALA A 448 -27.94 -16.67 -20.90
CA ALA A 448 -29.12 -16.27 -21.69
C ALA A 448 -30.39 -16.08 -20.84
N VAL A 449 -30.48 -16.75 -19.68
CA VAL A 449 -31.66 -16.74 -18.81
C VAL A 449 -31.46 -15.78 -17.62
N ARG A 450 -30.24 -15.71 -17.08
CA ARG A 450 -29.94 -15.04 -15.83
C ARG A 450 -29.19 -13.71 -16.02
N GLY A 451 -28.92 -13.31 -17.25
CA GLY A 451 -28.03 -12.19 -17.58
C GLY A 451 -26.57 -12.56 -17.37
N GLN A 452 -26.21 -12.94 -16.15
CA GLN A 452 -24.89 -13.50 -15.81
C GLN A 452 -25.02 -14.71 -14.87
N VAL A 453 -24.00 -15.57 -14.89
CA VAL A 453 -23.79 -16.62 -13.89
C VAL A 453 -22.37 -16.56 -13.37
N VAL A 454 -22.16 -17.03 -12.15
CA VAL A 454 -20.83 -17.12 -11.54
C VAL A 454 -20.03 -18.22 -12.22
N LYS A 455 -18.84 -17.89 -12.71
CA LYS A 455 -17.80 -18.84 -13.12
C LYS A 455 -16.61 -18.72 -12.20
N ALA A 456 -16.23 -19.82 -11.55
CA ALA A 456 -15.03 -19.91 -10.73
C ALA A 456 -13.88 -20.53 -11.49
N PHE A 457 -12.69 -19.96 -11.33
CA PHE A 457 -11.41 -20.50 -11.80
C PHE A 457 -10.63 -20.99 -10.59
N ILE A 458 -10.24 -22.26 -10.61
CA ILE A 458 -9.69 -22.97 -9.45
C ILE A 458 -8.28 -23.45 -9.77
N VAL A 459 -7.33 -23.16 -8.88
CA VAL A 459 -6.01 -23.80 -8.84
C VAL A 459 -6.04 -24.84 -7.73
N SER A 460 -5.81 -26.10 -8.09
CA SER A 460 -5.89 -27.24 -7.18
C SER A 460 -4.81 -28.26 -7.48
N PRO A 461 -4.26 -28.97 -6.47
CA PRO A 461 -3.41 -30.13 -6.66
C PRO A 461 -4.20 -31.38 -7.06
N ARG A 462 -5.52 -31.39 -6.83
CA ARG A 462 -6.42 -32.49 -7.19
C ARG A 462 -6.74 -32.45 -8.67
N ALA A 463 -6.92 -33.62 -9.28
CA ALA A 463 -7.28 -33.73 -10.69
C ALA A 463 -8.61 -33.03 -10.99
N ALA A 464 -8.65 -32.34 -12.11
CA ALA A 464 -9.81 -31.63 -12.61
C ALA A 464 -10.83 -32.61 -13.19
N ASP A 465 -11.98 -32.74 -12.56
CA ASP A 465 -13.11 -33.53 -13.05
C ASP A 465 -14.47 -32.90 -12.68
N ASP A 466 -15.52 -33.39 -13.31
CA ASP A 466 -16.89 -32.90 -13.08
C ASP A 466 -17.38 -33.20 -11.65
N ALA A 467 -16.89 -34.26 -11.01
CA ALA A 467 -17.25 -34.62 -9.65
C ALA A 467 -16.68 -33.59 -8.67
N PHE A 468 -15.43 -33.18 -8.85
CA PHE A 468 -14.81 -32.14 -8.05
C PHE A 468 -15.44 -30.76 -8.30
N ALA A 469 -15.75 -30.43 -9.55
CA ALA A 469 -16.49 -29.20 -9.86
C ALA A 469 -17.84 -29.16 -9.13
N LYS A 470 -18.57 -30.28 -9.14
CA LYS A 470 -19.84 -30.40 -8.42
C LYS A 470 -19.68 -30.31 -6.91
N GLU A 471 -18.64 -30.92 -6.36
CA GLU A 471 -18.30 -30.82 -4.92
C GLU A 471 -18.09 -29.36 -4.50
N LEU A 472 -17.31 -28.59 -5.28
CA LEU A 472 -17.05 -27.14 -5.02
C LEU A 472 -18.33 -26.30 -5.12
N GLN A 473 -19.20 -26.60 -6.08
CA GLN A 473 -20.50 -25.95 -6.21
C GLN A 473 -21.39 -26.18 -4.97
N ASP A 474 -21.51 -27.44 -4.53
CA ASP A 474 -22.30 -27.81 -3.38
C ASP A 474 -21.69 -27.29 -2.07
N PHE A 475 -20.35 -27.33 -1.96
CA PHE A 475 -19.60 -26.76 -0.84
C PHE A 475 -19.88 -25.26 -0.65
N THR A 476 -19.87 -24.51 -1.76
CA THR A 476 -20.13 -23.07 -1.74
C THR A 476 -21.60 -22.78 -1.44
N ARG A 477 -22.52 -23.50 -2.08
CA ARG A 477 -23.97 -23.33 -1.91
C ARG A 477 -24.43 -23.57 -0.48
N MET A 478 -23.82 -24.52 0.22
CA MET A 478 -24.15 -24.83 1.62
C MET A 478 -23.66 -23.76 2.60
N ARG A 479 -22.63 -23.00 2.24
CA ARG A 479 -21.99 -22.02 3.14
C ARG A 479 -22.40 -20.57 2.90
N LEU A 480 -22.81 -20.25 1.69
CA LEU A 480 -23.36 -18.92 1.35
C LEU A 480 -24.89 -19.00 1.21
N SER A 481 -25.39 -19.06 0.00
CA SER A 481 -26.81 -19.16 -0.26
C SER A 481 -27.09 -20.00 -1.51
N GLN A 482 -28.39 -20.32 -1.74
CA GLN A 482 -28.81 -21.05 -2.94
C GLN A 482 -28.56 -20.27 -4.25
N HIS A 483 -28.20 -19.00 -4.14
CA HIS A 483 -27.95 -18.11 -5.29
C HIS A 483 -26.46 -17.85 -5.48
N GLU A 484 -25.67 -17.85 -4.40
CA GLU A 484 -24.28 -17.44 -4.33
C GLU A 484 -23.33 -18.63 -4.41
N TYR A 485 -23.28 -19.27 -5.58
CA TYR A 485 -22.33 -20.34 -5.85
C TYR A 485 -21.93 -20.35 -7.33
N PRO A 486 -20.74 -20.88 -7.67
CA PRO A 486 -20.31 -20.95 -9.06
C PRO A 486 -21.16 -21.97 -9.83
N ARG A 487 -21.83 -21.51 -10.88
CA ARG A 487 -22.55 -22.40 -11.80
C ARG A 487 -21.64 -23.03 -12.83
N GLN A 488 -20.48 -22.43 -13.04
CA GLN A 488 -19.41 -22.95 -13.87
C GLN A 488 -18.12 -22.98 -13.07
N VAL A 489 -17.36 -24.07 -13.19
CA VAL A 489 -16.04 -24.21 -12.58
C VAL A 489 -15.05 -24.58 -13.68
N ALA A 490 -13.96 -23.82 -13.75
CA ALA A 490 -12.84 -24.08 -14.63
C ALA A 490 -11.58 -24.30 -13.79
N PHE A 491 -10.81 -25.33 -14.12
CA PHE A 491 -9.54 -25.59 -13.46
C PHE A 491 -8.40 -25.01 -14.29
N THR A 492 -7.44 -24.39 -13.64
CA THR A 492 -6.27 -23.78 -14.28
C THR A 492 -5.00 -24.07 -13.48
N ALA A 493 -3.86 -24.09 -14.17
CA ALA A 493 -2.57 -24.26 -13.50
C ALA A 493 -2.18 -23.06 -12.64
N GLU A 494 -2.56 -21.85 -13.09
CA GLU A 494 -2.30 -20.58 -12.38
C GLU A 494 -3.40 -19.56 -12.71
N LEU A 495 -3.58 -18.59 -11.82
CA LEU A 495 -4.44 -17.43 -12.04
C LEU A 495 -3.62 -16.24 -12.57
N PRO A 496 -4.15 -15.44 -13.50
CA PRO A 496 -3.50 -14.23 -13.95
C PRO A 496 -3.38 -13.24 -12.80
N LYS A 497 -2.18 -12.68 -12.61
CA LYS A 497 -1.88 -11.73 -11.53
C LYS A 497 -1.39 -10.40 -12.08
N THR A 498 -1.66 -9.34 -11.36
CA THR A 498 -1.05 -8.03 -11.60
C THR A 498 0.43 -8.04 -11.18
N PRO A 499 1.25 -7.07 -11.58
CA PRO A 499 2.62 -6.93 -11.08
C PRO A 499 2.73 -6.81 -9.55
N ALA A 500 1.64 -6.41 -8.88
CA ALA A 500 1.54 -6.36 -7.42
C ALA A 500 1.10 -7.70 -6.79
N GLY A 501 0.97 -8.78 -7.57
CA GLY A 501 0.58 -10.11 -7.08
C GLY A 501 -0.92 -10.33 -6.90
N LYS A 502 -1.78 -9.35 -7.21
CA LYS A 502 -3.24 -9.47 -7.08
C LYS A 502 -3.84 -10.20 -8.28
N ILE A 503 -4.92 -10.97 -8.06
CA ILE A 503 -5.68 -11.61 -9.13
C ILE A 503 -6.19 -10.57 -10.12
N ASN A 504 -5.93 -10.78 -11.40
CA ASN A 504 -6.39 -9.91 -12.49
C ASN A 504 -7.66 -10.45 -13.13
N ARG A 505 -8.81 -10.18 -12.52
CA ARG A 505 -10.13 -10.64 -13.00
C ARG A 505 -10.49 -10.06 -14.37
N LYS A 506 -9.92 -8.90 -14.72
CA LYS A 506 -10.13 -8.33 -16.05
C LYS A 506 -9.60 -9.25 -17.15
N LEU A 507 -8.39 -9.79 -16.98
CA LEU A 507 -7.84 -10.76 -17.95
C LEU A 507 -8.69 -12.02 -18.06
N LEU A 508 -9.27 -12.49 -16.94
CA LEU A 508 -10.20 -13.62 -16.97
C LEU A 508 -11.48 -13.27 -17.76
N ARG A 509 -12.07 -12.09 -17.54
CA ARG A 509 -13.24 -11.63 -18.30
C ARG A 509 -12.95 -11.45 -19.79
N ASP A 510 -11.80 -10.85 -20.12
CA ASP A 510 -11.39 -10.63 -21.51
C ASP A 510 -11.18 -11.97 -22.25
N ALA A 511 -10.59 -12.97 -21.58
CA ALA A 511 -10.43 -14.32 -22.12
C ALA A 511 -11.76 -15.02 -22.37
N GLU A 512 -12.72 -14.92 -21.44
CA GLU A 512 -14.06 -15.49 -21.60
C GLU A 512 -14.85 -14.81 -22.73
N ALA A 513 -14.76 -13.47 -22.82
CA ALA A 513 -15.41 -12.73 -23.90
C ALA A 513 -14.88 -13.11 -25.29
N THR A 514 -13.59 -13.43 -25.39
CA THR A 514 -12.95 -13.87 -26.64
C THR A 514 -13.30 -15.34 -27.00
N SER A 515 -13.59 -16.16 -25.97
CA SER A 515 -13.93 -17.58 -26.12
C SER A 515 -15.41 -17.82 -26.42
N ALA A 516 -16.27 -16.81 -26.22
CA ALA A 516 -17.69 -16.91 -26.56
C ALA A 516 -17.88 -16.89 -28.07
N PRO A 517 -18.61 -17.86 -28.67
CA PRO A 517 -18.88 -17.86 -30.10
C PRO A 517 -19.61 -16.58 -30.51
N ALA A 518 -19.15 -15.94 -31.58
CA ALA A 518 -19.78 -14.75 -32.15
C ALA A 518 -21.29 -15.02 -32.34
N ARG A 519 -22.12 -14.24 -31.65
CA ARG A 519 -23.57 -14.27 -31.88
C ARG A 519 -23.82 -13.68 -33.28
N HIS A 520 -24.25 -14.52 -34.18
CA HIS A 520 -24.86 -14.14 -35.46
C HIS A 520 -26.30 -13.68 -35.25
#